data_130ecf94fae507ae072d8ca1c82a7707
#
_entry.id   130ecf94fae507ae072d8ca1c82a7707
#
_cell.length_a   1.000
_cell.length_b   1.000
_cell.length_c   1.000
_cell.angle_alpha   90.00
_cell.angle_beta   90.00
_cell.angle_gamma   90.00
#
_symmetry.space_group_name_H-M   'P 1'
#
loop_
_entity.id
_entity.type
_entity.pdbx_description
1 polymer ?
#
loop_
_entity_poly.entity_id
_entity_poly.type
_entity_poly.pdbx_seq_one_letter_code
_entity_poly.pdbx_strand_id
1 'polypeptide(L)'
;MTFDSVASDPYVELARSIAKGAGELLLARPEHIEIDTKSSATDVVTQMDRNAEAYIVAQLTKHRPDDAILGEEGANSKGSSGLQWVIDPIDGTVNYLHQIPHWCVSIGLKDLNSGEAIAGVIYAPVYDQMYISSQGLGSWVIAQGVARILQVSNCAELSSAVIGTGFGYASARRESQARVLTQVLPRVADIRRLGSCAIDLCLVADGVLDGYYERGVNDWDHAAGELIAREAGAISSGLWGNKVGNDMIVVTTPAINADLIAILETNNADSDVIGLED
;
A
#
# COMPACT_ATOMS: atom_id res chain seq x y z
N MET A 1 13.17 -20.47 -1.90
CA MET A 1 12.46 -19.51 -2.76
C MET A 1 13.47 -18.86 -3.68
N THR A 2 13.19 -18.77 -4.96
CA THR A 2 14.09 -18.15 -5.94
C THR A 2 13.37 -16.99 -6.64
N PHE A 3 14.14 -16.01 -7.11
CA PHE A 3 13.59 -14.92 -7.89
C PHE A 3 12.79 -15.42 -9.10
N ASP A 4 13.32 -16.40 -9.82
CA ASP A 4 12.67 -16.95 -11.01
C ASP A 4 11.30 -17.55 -10.72
N SER A 5 11.10 -18.17 -9.55
CA SER A 5 9.80 -18.74 -9.16
C SER A 5 8.71 -17.69 -8.98
N VAL A 6 9.04 -16.52 -8.43
CA VAL A 6 8.09 -15.38 -8.30
C VAL A 6 7.95 -14.65 -9.62
N ALA A 7 9.06 -14.39 -10.32
CA ALA A 7 9.06 -13.62 -11.56
C ALA A 7 8.33 -14.32 -12.71
N SER A 8 8.28 -15.66 -12.70
CA SER A 8 7.56 -16.50 -13.68
C SER A 8 6.12 -16.85 -13.28
N ASP A 9 5.65 -16.39 -12.13
CA ASP A 9 4.23 -16.47 -11.79
C ASP A 9 3.43 -15.65 -12.82
N PRO A 10 2.45 -16.26 -13.52
CA PRO A 10 1.77 -15.59 -14.63
C PRO A 10 1.00 -14.33 -14.23
N TYR A 11 0.56 -14.25 -12.97
CA TYR A 11 -0.12 -13.06 -12.45
C TYR A 11 0.87 -11.95 -12.14
N VAL A 12 2.01 -12.30 -11.54
CA VAL A 12 3.11 -11.36 -11.25
C VAL A 12 3.72 -10.84 -12.56
N GLU A 13 3.97 -11.70 -13.55
CA GLU A 13 4.51 -11.31 -14.86
C GLU A 13 3.60 -10.31 -15.55
N LEU A 14 2.29 -10.59 -15.59
CA LEU A 14 1.29 -9.69 -16.18
C LEU A 14 1.25 -8.35 -15.43
N ALA A 15 1.12 -8.38 -14.10
CA ALA A 15 1.05 -7.16 -13.29
C ALA A 15 2.31 -6.29 -13.42
N ARG A 16 3.51 -6.90 -13.49
CA ARG A 16 4.78 -6.20 -13.73
C ARG A 16 4.79 -5.46 -15.06
N SER A 17 4.37 -6.13 -16.13
CA SER A 17 4.31 -5.52 -17.45
C SER A 17 3.36 -4.33 -17.48
N ILE A 18 2.18 -4.48 -16.85
CA ILE A 18 1.16 -3.44 -16.77
C ILE A 18 1.64 -2.28 -15.89
N ALA A 19 2.16 -2.55 -14.69
CA ALA A 19 2.65 -1.51 -13.78
C ALA A 19 3.77 -0.69 -14.41
N LYS A 20 4.68 -1.33 -15.16
CA LYS A 20 5.73 -0.63 -15.89
C LYS A 20 5.16 0.31 -16.96
N GLY A 21 4.23 -0.16 -17.78
CA GLY A 21 3.60 0.67 -18.83
C GLY A 21 2.79 1.84 -18.24
N ALA A 22 2.07 1.62 -17.13
CA ALA A 22 1.40 2.70 -16.41
C ALA A 22 2.40 3.72 -15.84
N GLY A 23 3.49 3.25 -15.24
CA GLY A 23 4.56 4.10 -14.73
C GLY A 23 5.23 4.94 -15.82
N GLU A 24 5.48 4.39 -17.00
CA GLU A 24 6.01 5.12 -18.16
C GLU A 24 5.04 6.23 -18.61
N LEU A 25 3.73 5.96 -18.64
CA LEU A 25 2.69 6.95 -18.93
C LEU A 25 2.72 8.08 -17.90
N LEU A 26 2.85 7.74 -16.62
CA LEU A 26 2.89 8.72 -15.54
C LEU A 26 4.17 9.56 -15.52
N LEU A 27 5.31 9.00 -15.88
CA LEU A 27 6.57 9.73 -16.03
C LEU A 27 6.54 10.72 -17.22
N ALA A 28 5.74 10.44 -18.26
CA ALA A 28 5.49 11.34 -19.39
C ALA A 28 4.56 12.51 -19.02
N ARG A 29 4.60 12.95 -17.78
CA ARG A 29 3.78 13.99 -17.16
C ARG A 29 3.66 15.23 -18.05
N PRO A 30 2.43 15.72 -18.39
CA PRO A 30 2.25 16.95 -19.14
C PRO A 30 2.62 18.17 -18.29
N GLU A 31 2.93 19.29 -18.96
CA GLU A 31 3.27 20.55 -18.29
C GLU A 31 2.10 21.09 -17.45
N HIS A 32 0.87 20.89 -17.93
CA HIS A 32 -0.36 21.23 -17.21
C HIS A 32 -1.17 19.98 -16.93
N ILE A 33 -1.53 19.76 -15.67
CA ILE A 33 -2.36 18.65 -15.20
C ILE A 33 -3.71 19.20 -14.76
N GLU A 34 -4.79 18.63 -15.28
CA GLU A 34 -6.14 18.89 -14.78
C GLU A 34 -6.32 18.21 -13.42
N ILE A 35 -6.79 18.97 -12.45
CA ILE A 35 -6.96 18.54 -11.05
C ILE A 35 -8.42 18.70 -10.68
N ASP A 36 -9.01 17.62 -10.14
CA ASP A 36 -10.33 17.62 -9.52
C ASP A 36 -10.20 17.23 -8.04
N THR A 37 -11.29 17.32 -7.30
CA THR A 37 -11.37 16.84 -5.92
C THR A 37 -12.44 15.76 -5.80
N LYS A 38 -12.19 14.74 -4.96
CA LYS A 38 -13.12 13.64 -4.66
C LYS A 38 -14.02 14.01 -3.46
N SER A 39 -13.66 13.51 -2.27
CA SER A 39 -14.47 13.63 -1.06
C SER A 39 -14.26 14.95 -0.29
N SER A 40 -13.12 15.62 -0.50
CA SER A 40 -12.76 16.88 0.15
C SER A 40 -11.78 17.69 -0.70
N ALA A 41 -11.55 18.98 -0.33
CA ALA A 41 -10.57 19.84 -1.01
C ALA A 41 -9.11 19.33 -0.92
N THR A 42 -8.83 18.39 -0.01
CA THR A 42 -7.51 17.77 0.15
C THR A 42 -7.43 16.36 -0.44
N ASP A 43 -8.55 15.83 -0.90
CA ASP A 43 -8.66 14.55 -1.59
C ASP A 43 -8.67 14.83 -3.10
N VAL A 44 -7.49 14.86 -3.69
CA VAL A 44 -7.29 15.28 -5.09
C VAL A 44 -7.16 14.10 -6.02
N VAL A 45 -7.69 14.23 -7.22
CA VAL A 45 -7.52 13.33 -8.34
C VAL A 45 -7.07 14.10 -9.56
N THR A 46 -6.24 13.50 -10.38
CA THR A 46 -5.77 14.12 -11.61
C THR A 46 -6.26 13.38 -12.85
N GLN A 47 -6.17 14.03 -14.00
CA GLN A 47 -6.37 13.35 -15.28
C GLN A 47 -5.38 12.19 -15.45
N MET A 48 -4.20 12.25 -14.80
CA MET A 48 -3.18 11.22 -14.89
C MET A 48 -3.57 9.95 -14.15
N ASP A 49 -4.25 10.06 -12.99
CA ASP A 49 -4.82 8.93 -12.26
C ASP A 49 -5.82 8.20 -13.15
N ARG A 50 -6.78 8.93 -13.73
CA ARG A 50 -7.80 8.37 -14.63
C ARG A 50 -7.19 7.73 -15.88
N ASN A 51 -6.19 8.35 -16.49
CA ASN A 51 -5.52 7.81 -17.67
C ASN A 51 -4.75 6.52 -17.35
N ALA A 52 -4.06 6.48 -16.21
CA ALA A 52 -3.33 5.30 -15.77
C ALA A 52 -4.28 4.17 -15.40
N GLU A 53 -5.40 4.45 -14.68
CA GLU A 53 -6.42 3.44 -14.40
C GLU A 53 -7.01 2.87 -15.69
N ALA A 54 -7.40 3.73 -16.64
CA ALA A 54 -7.95 3.28 -17.92
C ALA A 54 -6.96 2.39 -18.69
N TYR A 55 -5.67 2.71 -18.66
CA TYR A 55 -4.64 1.87 -19.26
C TYR A 55 -4.55 0.50 -18.58
N ILE A 56 -4.46 0.47 -17.22
CA ILE A 56 -4.35 -0.75 -16.43
C ILE A 56 -5.58 -1.65 -16.69
N VAL A 57 -6.79 -1.09 -16.60
CA VAL A 57 -8.05 -1.81 -16.83
C VAL A 57 -8.12 -2.39 -18.24
N ALA A 58 -7.72 -1.63 -19.26
CA ALA A 58 -7.72 -2.12 -20.64
C ALA A 58 -6.77 -3.32 -20.83
N GLN A 59 -5.59 -3.28 -20.21
CA GLN A 59 -4.63 -4.40 -20.27
C GLN A 59 -5.15 -5.63 -19.49
N LEU A 60 -5.66 -5.43 -18.27
CA LEU A 60 -6.23 -6.52 -17.47
C LEU A 60 -7.40 -7.18 -18.18
N THR A 61 -8.36 -6.41 -18.68
CA THR A 61 -9.52 -6.94 -19.42
C THR A 61 -9.10 -7.72 -20.67
N LYS A 62 -8.07 -7.26 -21.37
CA LYS A 62 -7.55 -7.96 -22.57
C LYS A 62 -6.96 -9.32 -22.24
N HIS A 63 -6.21 -9.44 -21.15
CA HIS A 63 -5.47 -10.65 -20.79
C HIS A 63 -6.23 -11.55 -19.81
N ARG A 64 -7.13 -10.97 -19.01
CA ARG A 64 -7.87 -11.63 -17.94
C ARG A 64 -9.36 -11.20 -17.95
N PRO A 65 -10.11 -11.49 -19.04
CA PRO A 65 -11.48 -11.00 -19.21
C PRO A 65 -12.48 -11.52 -18.19
N ASP A 66 -12.17 -12.66 -17.54
CA ASP A 66 -13.05 -13.31 -16.55
C ASP A 66 -12.76 -12.86 -15.12
N ASP A 67 -11.71 -12.06 -14.88
CA ASP A 67 -11.39 -11.58 -13.55
C ASP A 67 -12.18 -10.29 -13.22
N ALA A 68 -12.54 -10.12 -11.95
CA ALA A 68 -13.08 -8.87 -11.44
C ALA A 68 -11.98 -7.81 -11.35
N ILE A 69 -12.37 -6.52 -11.41
CA ILE A 69 -11.44 -5.39 -11.21
C ILE A 69 -12.07 -4.42 -10.22
N LEU A 70 -11.29 -3.95 -9.26
CA LEU A 70 -11.61 -2.89 -8.32
C LEU A 70 -10.49 -1.85 -8.36
N GLY A 71 -10.80 -0.62 -8.74
CA GLY A 71 -9.85 0.49 -8.82
C GLY A 71 -10.28 1.70 -8.01
N GLU A 72 -9.32 2.51 -7.63
CA GLU A 72 -9.52 3.73 -6.85
C GLU A 72 -10.35 4.77 -7.61
N GLU A 73 -10.14 4.93 -8.93
CA GLU A 73 -10.76 5.97 -9.75
C GLU A 73 -12.14 5.56 -10.29
N GLY A 74 -12.66 4.44 -9.82
CA GLY A 74 -14.03 4.00 -10.09
C GLY A 74 -14.14 2.77 -10.97
N ALA A 75 -13.04 2.16 -11.39
CA ALA A 75 -13.10 0.86 -12.05
C ALA A 75 -13.71 -0.17 -11.10
N ASN A 76 -14.85 -0.74 -11.49
CA ASN A 76 -15.54 -1.76 -10.70
C ASN A 76 -16.27 -2.70 -11.66
N SER A 77 -15.63 -3.81 -12.01
CA SER A 77 -16.21 -4.84 -12.86
C SER A 77 -16.33 -6.17 -12.11
N LYS A 78 -17.40 -6.90 -12.39
CA LYS A 78 -17.59 -8.25 -11.87
C LYS A 78 -16.88 -9.24 -12.80
N GLY A 79 -16.34 -10.32 -12.21
CA GLY A 79 -15.73 -11.43 -12.91
C GLY A 79 -16.42 -12.76 -12.57
N SER A 80 -16.04 -13.83 -13.25
CA SER A 80 -16.52 -15.20 -13.03
C SER A 80 -15.44 -16.16 -12.55
N SER A 81 -14.17 -15.75 -12.57
CA SER A 81 -13.02 -16.58 -12.20
C SER A 81 -12.86 -16.81 -10.67
N GLY A 82 -13.49 -15.98 -9.84
CA GLY A 82 -13.24 -15.94 -8.40
C GLY A 82 -12.01 -15.10 -8.00
N LEU A 83 -11.36 -14.44 -8.97
CA LEU A 83 -10.21 -13.54 -8.74
C LEU A 83 -10.60 -12.08 -8.98
N GLN A 84 -9.95 -11.17 -8.24
CA GLN A 84 -10.16 -9.73 -8.37
C GLN A 84 -8.83 -8.98 -8.37
N TRP A 85 -8.57 -8.26 -9.44
CA TRP A 85 -7.50 -7.26 -9.49
C TRP A 85 -7.92 -6.02 -8.69
N VAL A 86 -7.03 -5.58 -7.82
CA VAL A 86 -7.23 -4.41 -6.95
C VAL A 86 -6.11 -3.44 -7.32
N ILE A 87 -6.47 -2.25 -7.82
CA ILE A 87 -5.52 -1.35 -8.46
C ILE A 87 -5.61 0.07 -7.90
N ASP A 88 -4.45 0.65 -7.63
CA ASP A 88 -4.25 2.07 -7.42
C ASP A 88 -3.31 2.60 -8.50
N PRO A 89 -3.78 3.46 -9.40
CA PRO A 89 -2.97 4.00 -10.48
C PRO A 89 -1.86 4.93 -10.00
N ILE A 90 -2.09 5.71 -8.93
CA ILE A 90 -1.09 6.61 -8.31
C ILE A 90 -1.29 6.63 -6.79
N ASP A 91 -0.80 5.63 -6.07
CA ASP A 91 -0.71 5.76 -4.62
C ASP A 91 0.30 6.86 -4.27
N GLY A 92 -0.20 7.92 -3.64
CA GLY A 92 0.53 9.16 -3.39
C GLY A 92 0.26 10.27 -4.40
N THR A 93 -1.00 10.47 -4.84
CA THR A 93 -1.42 11.52 -5.79
C THR A 93 -0.96 12.93 -5.39
N VAL A 94 -1.01 13.27 -4.10
CA VAL A 94 -0.51 14.56 -3.60
C VAL A 94 1.00 14.69 -3.83
N ASN A 95 1.77 13.63 -3.58
CA ASN A 95 3.20 13.60 -3.85
C ASN A 95 3.48 13.75 -5.36
N TYR A 96 2.73 13.03 -6.19
CA TYR A 96 2.84 13.16 -7.64
C TYR A 96 2.60 14.58 -8.12
N LEU A 97 1.55 15.26 -7.62
CA LEU A 97 1.24 16.65 -7.95
C LEU A 97 2.37 17.62 -7.56
N HIS A 98 2.91 17.46 -6.37
CA HIS A 98 3.99 18.29 -5.84
C HIS A 98 5.38 17.87 -6.32
N GLN A 99 5.48 16.88 -7.23
CA GLN A 99 6.74 16.34 -7.74
C GLN A 99 7.66 15.79 -6.63
N ILE A 100 7.06 15.34 -5.53
CA ILE A 100 7.74 14.58 -4.51
C ILE A 100 7.88 13.14 -5.04
N PRO A 101 9.09 12.54 -5.09
CA PRO A 101 9.32 11.29 -5.82
C PRO A 101 8.79 10.04 -5.10
N HIS A 102 7.91 10.17 -4.11
CA HIS A 102 7.39 9.07 -3.29
C HIS A 102 5.92 8.77 -3.65
N TRP A 103 5.73 8.09 -4.77
CA TRP A 103 4.46 7.62 -5.30
C TRP A 103 4.69 6.38 -6.19
N CYS A 104 3.67 5.56 -6.39
CA CYS A 104 3.78 4.31 -7.14
C CYS A 104 2.50 3.92 -7.86
N VAL A 105 2.62 2.92 -8.74
CA VAL A 105 1.50 2.11 -9.26
C VAL A 105 1.40 0.86 -8.41
N SER A 106 0.22 0.57 -7.86
CA SER A 106 -0.06 -0.62 -7.07
C SER A 106 -1.05 -1.53 -7.79
N ILE A 107 -0.70 -2.82 -7.96
CA ILE A 107 -1.55 -3.84 -8.58
C ILE A 107 -1.49 -5.10 -7.72
N GLY A 108 -2.60 -5.40 -7.05
CA GLY A 108 -2.81 -6.62 -6.27
C GLY A 108 -3.80 -7.57 -6.96
N LEU A 109 -3.68 -8.86 -6.73
CA LEU A 109 -4.66 -9.87 -7.12
C LEU A 109 -5.15 -10.60 -5.88
N LYS A 110 -6.45 -10.52 -5.62
CA LYS A 110 -7.11 -11.20 -4.49
C LYS A 110 -7.87 -12.44 -4.97
N ASP A 111 -7.84 -13.48 -4.16
CA ASP A 111 -8.80 -14.59 -4.24
C ASP A 111 -10.05 -14.19 -3.45
N LEU A 112 -11.19 -14.08 -4.13
CA LEU A 112 -12.46 -13.67 -3.53
C LEU A 112 -13.03 -14.68 -2.53
N ASN A 113 -12.57 -15.94 -2.55
CA ASN A 113 -13.03 -16.95 -1.61
C ASN A 113 -12.34 -16.80 -0.24
N SER A 114 -11.03 -16.55 -0.24
CA SER A 114 -10.25 -16.33 0.99
C SER A 114 -10.27 -14.86 1.44
N GLY A 115 -10.46 -13.93 0.49
CA GLY A 115 -10.30 -12.50 0.68
C GLY A 115 -8.84 -12.03 0.77
N GLU A 116 -7.87 -12.94 0.54
CA GLU A 116 -6.45 -12.68 0.66
C GLU A 116 -5.84 -12.30 -0.69
N ALA A 117 -4.82 -11.41 -0.68
CA ALA A 117 -4.00 -11.16 -1.85
C ALA A 117 -3.08 -12.38 -2.11
N ILE A 118 -3.02 -12.82 -3.37
CA ILE A 118 -2.23 -13.95 -3.84
C ILE A 118 -1.07 -13.56 -4.77
N ALA A 119 -1.14 -12.37 -5.38
CA ALA A 119 -0.04 -11.76 -6.13
C ALA A 119 -0.06 -10.25 -5.91
N GLY A 120 1.12 -9.63 -5.88
CA GLY A 120 1.25 -8.19 -5.67
C GLY A 120 2.46 -7.62 -6.41
N VAL A 121 2.25 -6.47 -7.04
CA VAL A 121 3.29 -5.70 -7.72
C VAL A 121 3.11 -4.22 -7.38
N ILE A 122 4.19 -3.58 -6.95
CA ILE A 122 4.26 -2.15 -6.72
C ILE A 122 5.44 -1.61 -7.51
N TYR A 123 5.19 -0.64 -8.39
CA TYR A 123 6.23 0.00 -9.17
C TYR A 123 6.36 1.47 -8.81
N ALA A 124 7.51 1.86 -8.28
CA ALA A 124 7.90 3.24 -7.98
C ALA A 124 8.76 3.79 -9.14
N PRO A 125 8.16 4.45 -10.15
CA PRO A 125 8.83 4.75 -11.42
C PRO A 125 10.00 5.73 -11.28
N VAL A 126 9.90 6.69 -10.34
CA VAL A 126 10.95 7.70 -10.13
C VAL A 126 12.24 7.07 -9.63
N TYR A 127 12.15 5.99 -8.86
CA TYR A 127 13.30 5.25 -8.33
C TYR A 127 13.70 4.07 -9.22
N ASP A 128 12.91 3.76 -10.27
CA ASP A 128 13.01 2.53 -11.06
C ASP A 128 13.09 1.28 -10.16
N GLN A 129 12.19 1.24 -9.17
CA GLN A 129 12.06 0.15 -8.22
C GLN A 129 10.74 -0.59 -8.42
N MET A 130 10.82 -1.90 -8.59
CA MET A 130 9.66 -2.77 -8.72
C MET A 130 9.68 -3.84 -7.63
N TYR A 131 8.70 -3.78 -6.74
CA TYR A 131 8.47 -4.77 -5.70
C TYR A 131 7.48 -5.80 -6.18
N ILE A 132 7.77 -7.08 -5.97
CA ILE A 132 6.94 -8.19 -6.44
C ILE A 132 6.80 -9.26 -5.37
N SER A 133 5.63 -9.89 -5.34
CA SER A 133 5.37 -11.04 -4.48
C SER A 133 4.31 -11.96 -5.08
N SER A 134 4.42 -13.25 -4.78
CA SER A 134 3.37 -14.25 -4.97
C SER A 134 3.27 -15.07 -3.70
N GLN A 135 2.04 -15.41 -3.29
CA GLN A 135 1.76 -16.10 -2.03
C GLN A 135 2.57 -17.40 -1.90
N GLY A 136 3.33 -17.52 -0.81
CA GLY A 136 4.19 -18.67 -0.50
C GLY A 136 5.52 -18.71 -1.27
N LEU A 137 5.81 -17.72 -2.12
CA LEU A 137 7.04 -17.65 -2.91
C LEU A 137 8.04 -16.57 -2.45
N GLY A 138 7.65 -15.77 -1.43
CA GLY A 138 8.45 -14.68 -0.90
C GLY A 138 8.31 -13.38 -1.72
N SER A 139 9.05 -12.36 -1.32
CA SER A 139 9.01 -11.01 -1.90
C SER A 139 10.37 -10.57 -2.38
N TRP A 140 10.38 -9.80 -3.46
CA TRP A 140 11.59 -9.33 -4.11
C TRP A 140 11.45 -7.88 -4.55
N VAL A 141 12.56 -7.15 -4.54
CA VAL A 141 12.69 -5.85 -5.22
C VAL A 141 13.64 -5.98 -6.40
N ILE A 142 13.27 -5.38 -7.52
CA ILE A 142 14.10 -5.20 -8.70
C ILE A 142 14.43 -3.72 -8.78
N ALA A 143 15.69 -3.37 -8.63
CA ALA A 143 16.18 -2.00 -8.75
C ALA A 143 17.37 -1.98 -9.69
N GLN A 144 17.36 -1.08 -10.68
CA GLN A 144 18.44 -0.96 -11.67
C GLN A 144 18.81 -2.30 -12.34
N GLY A 145 17.80 -3.14 -12.59
CA GLY A 145 17.96 -4.47 -13.20
C GLY A 145 18.50 -5.56 -12.27
N VAL A 146 18.75 -5.27 -10.99
CA VAL A 146 19.22 -6.25 -10.00
C VAL A 146 18.06 -6.65 -9.10
N ALA A 147 17.81 -7.96 -8.99
CA ALA A 147 16.80 -8.51 -8.09
C ALA A 147 17.42 -8.85 -6.73
N ARG A 148 16.73 -8.48 -5.64
CA ARG A 148 17.11 -8.76 -4.26
C ARG A 148 15.88 -9.26 -3.48
N ILE A 149 16.06 -10.29 -2.66
CA ILE A 149 15.03 -10.77 -1.74
C ILE A 149 14.76 -9.71 -0.68
N LEU A 150 13.49 -9.56 -0.31
CA LEU A 150 13.05 -8.70 0.79
C LEU A 150 13.02 -9.47 2.10
N GLN A 151 13.34 -8.80 3.16
CA GLN A 151 13.24 -9.32 4.52
C GLN A 151 13.05 -8.15 5.48
N VAL A 152 12.07 -8.24 6.36
CA VAL A 152 11.82 -7.25 7.41
C VAL A 152 13.04 -7.09 8.33
N SER A 153 13.12 -5.97 9.02
CA SER A 153 14.20 -5.68 9.96
C SER A 153 14.21 -6.64 11.15
N ASN A 154 15.33 -6.67 11.87
CA ASN A 154 15.47 -7.38 13.13
C ASN A 154 15.26 -6.45 14.35
N CYS A 155 14.51 -5.36 14.21
CA CYS A 155 14.21 -4.44 15.31
C CYS A 155 13.48 -5.21 16.42
N ALA A 156 14.09 -5.25 17.61
CA ALA A 156 13.60 -6.04 18.72
C ALA A 156 12.77 -5.23 19.75
N GLU A 157 12.92 -3.92 19.76
CA GLU A 157 12.30 -3.03 20.75
C GLU A 157 11.62 -1.86 20.06
N LEU A 158 10.37 -1.56 20.45
CA LEU A 158 9.59 -0.46 19.88
C LEU A 158 10.29 0.90 20.06
N SER A 159 11.02 1.10 21.16
CA SER A 159 11.79 2.33 21.42
C SER A 159 12.92 2.61 20.42
N SER A 160 13.33 1.59 19.67
CA SER A 160 14.35 1.70 18.62
C SER A 160 13.75 1.71 17.22
N ALA A 161 12.43 1.56 17.11
CA ALA A 161 11.75 1.39 15.83
C ALA A 161 11.51 2.72 15.10
N VAL A 162 11.65 2.71 13.78
CA VAL A 162 11.20 3.75 12.86
C VAL A 162 9.87 3.33 12.24
N ILE A 163 8.81 4.07 12.54
CA ILE A 163 7.44 3.72 12.18
C ILE A 163 6.90 4.67 11.10
N GLY A 164 6.38 4.10 10.02
CA GLY A 164 5.61 4.82 8.99
C GLY A 164 4.17 5.03 9.42
N THR A 165 3.53 6.12 8.95
CA THR A 165 2.11 6.39 9.17
C THR A 165 1.54 7.32 8.10
N GLY A 166 0.21 7.35 7.99
CA GLY A 166 -0.51 8.27 7.13
C GLY A 166 -1.64 8.99 7.84
N PHE A 167 -2.26 9.95 7.15
CA PHE A 167 -3.37 10.75 7.67
C PHE A 167 -4.46 10.88 6.63
N GLY A 168 -5.71 10.70 7.07
CA GLY A 168 -6.90 10.84 6.23
C GLY A 168 -7.16 12.27 5.76
N TYR A 169 -8.03 12.41 4.75
CA TYR A 169 -8.35 13.69 4.13
C TYR A 169 -9.36 14.55 4.93
N ALA A 170 -10.17 13.94 5.78
CA ALA A 170 -11.10 14.67 6.65
C ALA A 170 -10.38 15.30 7.84
N SER A 171 -10.64 16.59 8.14
CA SER A 171 -9.97 17.30 9.23
C SER A 171 -10.22 16.67 10.60
N ALA A 172 -11.45 16.20 10.87
CA ALA A 172 -11.79 15.51 12.12
C ALA A 172 -10.99 14.21 12.29
N ARG A 173 -10.80 13.43 11.20
CA ARG A 173 -9.96 12.23 11.23
C ARG A 173 -8.51 12.57 11.52
N ARG A 174 -7.95 13.61 10.90
CA ARG A 174 -6.58 14.07 11.18
C ARG A 174 -6.40 14.50 12.63
N GLU A 175 -7.41 15.12 13.24
CA GLU A 175 -7.37 15.49 14.66
C GLU A 175 -7.29 14.23 15.56
N SER A 176 -8.10 13.21 15.29
CA SER A 176 -8.03 11.93 15.99
C SER A 176 -6.67 11.25 15.79
N GLN A 177 -6.20 11.16 14.56
CA GLN A 177 -4.89 10.57 14.24
C GLN A 177 -3.72 11.33 14.88
N ALA A 178 -3.80 12.65 14.97
CA ALA A 178 -2.78 13.46 15.68
C ALA A 178 -2.74 13.14 17.18
N ARG A 179 -3.86 12.86 17.81
CA ARG A 179 -3.92 12.43 19.24
C ARG A 179 -3.25 11.07 19.40
N VAL A 180 -3.54 10.10 18.54
CA VAL A 180 -2.86 8.80 18.53
C VAL A 180 -1.36 9.00 18.37
N LEU A 181 -0.94 9.85 17.42
CA LEU A 181 0.47 10.13 17.18
C LEU A 181 1.18 10.68 18.41
N THR A 182 0.54 11.52 19.24
CA THR A 182 1.15 12.00 20.49
C THR A 182 1.45 10.88 21.49
N GLN A 183 0.78 9.74 21.36
CA GLN A 183 1.01 8.56 22.20
C GLN A 183 2.05 7.61 21.60
N VAL A 184 2.13 7.52 20.28
CA VAL A 184 3.12 6.67 19.60
C VAL A 184 4.51 7.32 19.60
N LEU A 185 4.61 8.59 19.21
CA LEU A 185 5.87 9.31 19.03
C LEU A 185 6.87 9.22 20.20
N PRO A 186 6.48 9.36 21.48
CA PRO A 186 7.42 9.25 22.60
C PRO A 186 7.87 7.81 22.90
N ARG A 187 7.33 6.80 22.22
CA ARG A 187 7.58 5.38 22.46
C ARG A 187 8.38 4.69 21.35
N VAL A 188 8.63 5.40 20.25
CA VAL A 188 9.39 4.93 19.08
C VAL A 188 10.64 5.78 18.88
N ALA A 189 11.59 5.31 18.06
CA ALA A 189 12.78 6.10 17.75
C ALA A 189 12.45 7.30 16.85
N ASP A 190 11.56 7.08 15.86
CA ASP A 190 11.18 8.16 14.94
C ASP A 190 9.92 7.77 14.15
N ILE A 191 9.27 8.78 13.56
CA ILE A 191 8.10 8.62 12.68
C ILE A 191 8.44 9.09 11.28
N ARG A 192 7.88 8.39 10.28
CA ARG A 192 7.87 8.83 8.88
C ARG A 192 6.43 8.99 8.40
N ARG A 193 6.16 10.12 7.77
CA ARG A 193 4.92 10.35 7.02
C ARG A 193 5.30 10.63 5.57
N LEU A 194 5.46 9.56 4.77
CA LEU A 194 6.00 9.66 3.42
C LEU A 194 4.91 9.91 2.37
N GLY A 195 3.69 9.39 2.58
CA GLY A 195 2.51 9.77 1.81
C GLY A 195 2.13 8.83 0.67
N SER A 196 2.62 7.60 0.71
CA SER A 196 2.23 6.47 -0.13
C SER A 196 2.17 5.23 0.76
N CYS A 197 0.97 4.70 1.00
CA CYS A 197 0.77 3.50 1.81
C CYS A 197 1.49 2.30 1.19
N ALA A 198 1.35 2.10 -0.11
CA ALA A 198 1.94 0.98 -0.81
C ALA A 198 3.48 0.98 -0.76
N ILE A 199 4.13 2.15 -0.93
CA ILE A 199 5.60 2.24 -0.79
C ILE A 199 6.00 2.04 0.68
N ASP A 200 5.29 2.63 1.63
CA ASP A 200 5.63 2.48 3.06
C ASP A 200 5.58 1.01 3.49
N LEU A 201 4.60 0.23 3.00
CA LEU A 201 4.54 -1.22 3.20
C LEU A 201 5.73 -1.96 2.54
N CYS A 202 6.16 -1.53 1.36
CA CYS A 202 7.38 -2.05 0.72
C CYS A 202 8.64 -1.71 1.54
N LEU A 203 8.71 -0.53 2.16
CA LEU A 203 9.82 -0.16 3.03
C LEU A 203 9.85 -0.99 4.32
N VAL A 204 8.69 -1.41 4.84
CA VAL A 204 8.63 -2.40 5.93
C VAL A 204 9.16 -3.75 5.44
N ALA A 205 8.72 -4.21 4.27
CA ALA A 205 9.20 -5.45 3.67
C ALA A 205 10.71 -5.47 3.44
N ASP A 206 11.30 -4.32 3.16
CA ASP A 206 12.74 -4.11 2.90
C ASP A 206 13.56 -3.85 4.18
N GLY A 207 12.92 -3.82 5.35
CA GLY A 207 13.58 -3.55 6.63
C GLY A 207 14.10 -2.12 6.78
N VAL A 208 13.63 -1.19 5.95
CA VAL A 208 13.93 0.26 6.02
C VAL A 208 13.06 0.93 7.08
N LEU A 209 11.79 0.55 7.15
CA LEU A 209 10.89 0.84 8.26
C LEU A 209 10.70 -0.43 9.10
N ASP A 210 10.49 -0.26 10.39
CA ASP A 210 10.25 -1.37 11.32
C ASP A 210 8.76 -1.68 11.45
N GLY A 211 7.92 -0.74 11.07
CA GLY A 211 6.47 -0.90 11.04
C GLY A 211 5.77 0.25 10.33
N TYR A 212 4.50 0.03 10.07
CA TYR A 212 3.56 0.98 9.49
C TYR A 212 2.19 0.82 10.12
N TYR A 213 1.48 1.92 10.37
CA TYR A 213 0.07 1.90 10.73
C TYR A 213 -0.67 3.07 10.10
N GLU A 214 -1.88 2.82 9.62
CA GLU A 214 -2.77 3.86 9.11
C GLU A 214 -4.23 3.46 9.22
N ARG A 215 -5.10 4.45 9.37
CA ARG A 215 -6.55 4.30 9.33
C ARG A 215 -7.13 4.98 8.10
N GLY A 216 -8.10 4.33 7.47
CA GLY A 216 -8.84 4.90 6.36
C GLY A 216 -8.27 4.56 5.00
N VAL A 217 -7.36 3.60 4.92
CA VAL A 217 -6.87 3.02 3.67
C VAL A 217 -7.87 2.01 3.10
N ASN A 218 -7.92 1.92 1.79
CA ASN A 218 -8.78 0.99 1.07
C ASN A 218 -7.98 -0.21 0.55
N ASP A 219 -8.68 -1.20 0.00
CA ASP A 219 -8.03 -2.41 -0.54
C ASP A 219 -6.94 -2.08 -1.57
N TRP A 220 -7.14 -1.09 -2.43
CA TRP A 220 -6.20 -0.70 -3.47
C TRP A 220 -4.91 -0.07 -2.93
N ASP A 221 -4.97 0.61 -1.77
CA ASP A 221 -3.81 1.21 -1.11
C ASP A 221 -2.88 0.14 -0.52
N HIS A 222 -3.44 -1.00 -0.05
CA HIS A 222 -2.67 -1.92 0.78
C HIS A 222 -2.54 -3.36 0.25
N ALA A 223 -3.47 -3.87 -0.58
CA ALA A 223 -3.53 -5.31 -0.89
C ALA A 223 -2.21 -5.87 -1.45
N ALA A 224 -1.57 -5.16 -2.38
CA ALA A 224 -0.27 -5.57 -2.94
C ALA A 224 0.86 -5.43 -1.90
N GLY A 225 0.92 -4.28 -1.21
CA GLY A 225 1.97 -3.96 -0.23
C GLY A 225 1.92 -4.84 1.00
N GLU A 226 0.71 -5.16 1.48
CA GLU A 226 0.50 -6.06 2.61
C GLU A 226 1.00 -7.48 2.30
N LEU A 227 0.67 -8.01 1.12
CA LEU A 227 1.22 -9.30 0.68
C LEU A 227 2.75 -9.26 0.61
N ILE A 228 3.33 -8.22 -0.01
CA ILE A 228 4.78 -8.05 -0.13
C ILE A 228 5.44 -8.04 1.26
N ALA A 229 4.88 -7.29 2.21
CA ALA A 229 5.42 -7.21 3.56
C ALA A 229 5.29 -8.55 4.32
N ARG A 230 4.16 -9.21 4.21
CA ARG A 230 3.90 -10.50 4.87
C ARG A 230 4.82 -11.60 4.33
N GLU A 231 5.01 -11.68 3.03
CA GLU A 231 5.94 -12.63 2.40
C GLU A 231 7.42 -12.32 2.69
N ALA A 232 7.74 -11.08 3.13
CA ALA A 232 9.05 -10.70 3.66
C ALA A 232 9.22 -10.99 5.17
N GLY A 233 8.17 -11.50 5.83
CA GLY A 233 8.19 -11.90 7.24
C GLY A 233 7.54 -10.89 8.21
N ALA A 234 6.82 -9.88 7.72
CA ALA A 234 6.04 -8.98 8.57
C ALA A 234 4.81 -9.70 9.17
N ILE A 235 4.34 -9.19 10.30
CA ILE A 235 3.00 -9.47 10.83
C ILE A 235 2.08 -8.34 10.37
N SER A 236 0.91 -8.69 9.84
CA SER A 236 -0.13 -7.74 9.44
C SER A 236 -1.45 -8.02 10.14
N SER A 237 -2.13 -6.98 10.61
CA SER A 237 -3.44 -7.07 11.26
C SER A 237 -4.18 -5.72 11.26
N GLY A 238 -5.47 -5.75 11.58
CA GLY A 238 -6.18 -4.62 12.17
C GLY A 238 -5.97 -4.59 13.68
N LEU A 239 -6.81 -3.86 14.40
CA LEU A 239 -6.86 -3.85 15.87
C LEU A 239 -7.92 -4.84 16.37
N TRP A 240 -7.84 -5.18 17.68
CA TRP A 240 -8.82 -6.03 18.37
C TRP A 240 -8.95 -7.44 17.75
N GLY A 241 -7.88 -7.92 17.10
CA GLY A 241 -7.88 -9.20 16.41
C GLY A 241 -8.59 -9.20 15.05
N ASN A 242 -8.98 -8.04 14.54
CA ASN A 242 -9.55 -7.91 13.21
C ASN A 242 -8.49 -8.11 12.11
N LYS A 243 -8.95 -8.43 10.91
CA LYS A 243 -8.11 -8.40 9.70
C LYS A 243 -7.75 -6.96 9.33
N VAL A 244 -6.72 -6.82 8.50
CA VAL A 244 -6.39 -5.56 7.81
C VAL A 244 -7.59 -5.04 7.04
N GLY A 245 -7.82 -3.73 7.09
CA GLY A 245 -8.91 -3.08 6.39
C GLY A 245 -8.98 -1.58 6.60
N ASN A 246 -10.06 -0.96 6.15
CA ASN A 246 -10.26 0.49 6.22
C ASN A 246 -10.25 1.04 7.66
N ASP A 247 -10.69 0.23 8.64
CA ASP A 247 -10.66 0.65 10.04
C ASP A 247 -9.24 0.78 10.58
N MET A 248 -8.34 -0.11 10.19
CA MET A 248 -6.92 -0.03 10.56
C MET A 248 -6.09 -1.06 9.78
N ILE A 249 -4.90 -0.63 9.37
CA ILE A 249 -3.79 -1.49 9.00
C ILE A 249 -2.62 -1.27 9.96
N VAL A 250 -2.05 -2.37 10.45
CA VAL A 250 -0.80 -2.38 11.21
C VAL A 250 0.08 -3.47 10.63
N VAL A 251 1.26 -3.10 10.13
CA VAL A 251 2.24 -4.03 9.55
C VAL A 251 3.59 -3.75 10.21
N THR A 252 4.19 -4.76 10.82
CA THR A 252 5.42 -4.58 11.59
C THR A 252 6.37 -5.76 11.45
N THR A 253 7.64 -5.54 11.77
CA THR A 253 8.53 -6.65 12.15
C THR A 253 7.97 -7.37 13.38
N PRO A 254 8.14 -8.71 13.50
CA PRO A 254 7.40 -9.50 14.51
C PRO A 254 7.60 -9.05 15.95
N ALA A 255 8.81 -8.64 16.33
CA ALA A 255 9.15 -8.39 17.73
C ALA A 255 8.41 -7.19 18.34
N ILE A 256 8.07 -6.17 17.55
CA ILE A 256 7.43 -4.93 18.05
C ILE A 256 5.91 -4.91 17.84
N ASN A 257 5.34 -5.93 17.22
CA ASN A 257 3.92 -5.95 16.84
C ASN A 257 3.00 -5.78 18.04
N ALA A 258 3.16 -6.60 19.08
CA ALA A 258 2.29 -6.57 20.25
C ALA A 258 2.34 -5.23 20.98
N ASP A 259 3.51 -4.61 21.09
CA ASP A 259 3.69 -3.35 21.79
C ASP A 259 3.04 -2.18 21.02
N LEU A 260 3.19 -2.15 19.69
CA LEU A 260 2.54 -1.12 18.88
C LEU A 260 1.01 -1.28 18.88
N ILE A 261 0.50 -2.51 18.72
CA ILE A 261 -0.94 -2.82 18.79
C ILE A 261 -1.51 -2.33 20.13
N ALA A 262 -0.87 -2.63 21.26
CA ALA A 262 -1.34 -2.23 22.58
C ALA A 262 -1.47 -0.71 22.74
N ILE A 263 -0.55 0.08 22.15
CA ILE A 263 -0.64 1.54 22.15
C ILE A 263 -1.82 2.00 21.28
N LEU A 264 -1.97 1.45 20.09
CA LEU A 264 -3.02 1.83 19.15
C LEU A 264 -4.42 1.49 19.70
N GLU A 265 -4.60 0.30 20.29
CA GLU A 265 -5.85 -0.13 20.91
C GLU A 265 -6.22 0.74 22.13
N THR A 266 -5.26 0.99 23.03
CA THR A 266 -5.48 1.84 24.22
C THR A 266 -5.95 3.25 23.85
N ASN A 267 -5.59 3.73 22.65
CA ASN A 267 -5.94 5.07 22.17
C ASN A 267 -7.05 5.06 21.10
N ASN A 268 -7.77 3.94 20.94
CA ASN A 268 -8.87 3.79 19.99
C ASN A 268 -8.50 4.30 18.57
N ALA A 269 -7.33 3.88 18.06
CA ALA A 269 -6.76 4.40 16.83
C ALA A 269 -7.60 4.07 15.58
N ASP A 270 -8.51 3.11 15.67
CA ASP A 270 -9.49 2.70 14.65
C ASP A 270 -10.80 3.51 14.71
N SER A 271 -10.89 4.56 15.56
CA SER A 271 -12.10 5.36 15.72
C SER A 271 -11.85 6.84 15.44
N ASP A 272 -12.83 7.51 14.82
CA ASP A 272 -12.89 8.98 14.70
C ASP A 272 -13.56 9.61 15.92
N VAL A 273 -14.07 8.81 16.85
CA VAL A 273 -14.72 9.29 18.06
C VAL A 273 -13.63 9.83 19.00
N ILE A 274 -13.63 11.13 19.17
CA ILE A 274 -12.87 11.80 20.23
C ILE A 274 -13.54 11.37 21.53
N GLY A 275 -12.92 10.47 22.29
CA GLY A 275 -13.37 10.19 23.64
C GLY A 275 -13.45 11.51 24.40
N LEU A 276 -14.66 11.98 24.68
CA LEU A 276 -14.88 12.97 25.70
C LEU A 276 -14.63 12.22 27.01
N GLU A 277 -13.42 12.28 27.52
CA GLU A 277 -13.20 11.98 28.93
C GLU A 277 -13.94 13.05 29.71
N ASP A 278 -14.92 12.61 30.55
CA ASP A 278 -15.64 13.41 31.51
C ASP A 278 -14.71 13.97 32.61
#